data_ba495689c67d6f99f961e438ceb7f7fb
#
_entry.id   ba495689c67d6f99f961e438ceb7f7fb
#
_cell.length_a   1.000
_cell.length_b   1.000
_cell.length_c   1.000
_cell.angle_alpha   90.00
_cell.angle_beta   90.00
_cell.angle_gamma   90.00
#
_symmetry.space_group_name_H-M   'P 1'
#
loop_
_entity.id
_entity.type
_entity.pdbx_description
1 polymer ?
#
loop_
_entity_poly.entity_id
_entity_poly.type
_entity_poly.pdbx_seq_one_letter_code
_entity_poly.pdbx_strand_id
1 'polypeptide(L)'
;MERRRHARATLKHVALSLIAALDRNLAIGRGGLMPWHLPDDLKRFKQLTLGKPVLMGRKTALAIGKPLPGRRNLVLTRSAAAPFEGQEIVASIEAAIELAQGAELAVIGGGEVYALALPAATHLHLTWVDTAAENPDAFFPRFDVSQWSETARLTHPVDARHEFSFTFVDYVRRKRD
;
A
#
# COMPACT_ATOMS: atom_id res chain seq x y z
N MET A 1 -17.33 -28.99 -4.49
CA MET A 1 -17.66 -28.06 -3.38
C MET A 1 -16.52 -27.83 -2.41
N GLU A 2 -15.67 -28.80 -2.20
CA GLU A 2 -14.54 -28.78 -1.25
C GLU A 2 -13.40 -27.81 -1.67
N ARG A 3 -13.09 -27.72 -2.95
CA ARG A 3 -12.01 -26.84 -3.48
C ARG A 3 -12.26 -25.34 -3.21
N ARG A 4 -13.52 -24.89 -3.24
CA ARG A 4 -13.87 -23.48 -2.97
C ARG A 4 -13.80 -23.12 -1.49
N ARG A 5 -14.00 -24.09 -0.59
CA ARG A 5 -13.88 -23.89 0.87
C ARG A 5 -12.42 -23.80 1.30
N HIS A 6 -11.54 -24.61 0.69
CA HIS A 6 -10.08 -24.55 0.94
C HIS A 6 -9.48 -23.22 0.48
N ALA A 7 -9.85 -22.73 -0.71
CA ALA A 7 -9.39 -21.44 -1.22
C ALA A 7 -9.78 -20.27 -0.29
N ARG A 8 -11.03 -20.28 0.23
CA ARG A 8 -11.47 -19.25 1.18
C ARG A 8 -10.77 -19.32 2.54
N ALA A 9 -10.45 -20.50 3.03
CA ALA A 9 -9.71 -20.68 4.28
C ALA A 9 -8.25 -20.21 4.14
N THR A 10 -7.63 -20.47 2.98
CA THR A 10 -6.26 -20.04 2.67
C THR A 10 -6.14 -18.51 2.57
N LEU A 11 -7.16 -17.83 2.00
CA LEU A 11 -7.20 -16.36 1.90
C LEU A 11 -7.29 -15.66 3.26
N LYS A 12 -7.86 -16.30 4.29
CA LYS A 12 -7.98 -15.73 5.64
C LYS A 12 -6.66 -15.65 6.39
N HIS A 13 -5.61 -16.37 5.98
CA HIS A 13 -4.33 -16.45 6.67
C HIS A 13 -3.17 -15.75 5.93
N VAL A 14 -3.45 -15.15 4.76
CA VAL A 14 -2.43 -14.44 3.99
C VAL A 14 -2.26 -13.02 4.53
N ALA A 15 -1.02 -12.61 4.79
CA ALA A 15 -0.71 -11.24 5.16
C ALA A 15 -0.92 -10.32 3.95
N LEU A 16 -1.77 -9.33 4.14
CA LEU A 16 -2.02 -8.26 3.18
C LEU A 16 -1.70 -6.94 3.85
N SER A 17 -0.65 -6.28 3.37
CA SER A 17 -0.17 -5.02 3.93
C SER A 17 -0.52 -3.86 3.01
N LEU A 18 -0.99 -2.75 3.59
CA LEU A 18 -1.11 -1.47 2.91
C LEU A 18 0.04 -0.58 3.37
N ILE A 19 0.76 -0.01 2.42
CA ILE A 19 1.91 0.86 2.68
C ILE A 19 1.62 2.22 2.05
N ALA A 20 1.60 3.27 2.85
CA ALA A 20 1.28 4.62 2.39
C ALA A 20 1.96 5.69 3.24
N ALA A 21 2.31 6.80 2.59
CA ALA A 21 2.60 8.06 3.25
C ALA A 21 1.41 8.99 3.04
N LEU A 22 0.94 9.62 4.11
CA LEU A 22 -0.27 10.44 4.11
C LEU A 22 -0.11 11.62 5.06
N ASP A 23 -0.82 12.71 4.76
CA ASP A 23 -0.86 13.85 5.66
C ASP A 23 -1.96 13.67 6.73
N ARG A 24 -2.14 14.68 7.59
CA ARG A 24 -3.14 14.64 8.68
C ARG A 24 -4.59 14.57 8.19
N ASN A 25 -4.84 14.85 6.91
CA ASN A 25 -6.15 14.77 6.26
C ASN A 25 -6.29 13.53 5.36
N LEU A 26 -5.41 12.56 5.48
CA LEU A 26 -5.36 11.33 4.68
C LEU A 26 -4.98 11.58 3.21
N ALA A 27 -4.49 12.75 2.83
CA ALA A 27 -4.06 13.02 1.47
C ALA A 27 -2.78 12.24 1.15
N ILE A 28 -2.73 11.62 -0.03
CA ILE A 28 -1.60 10.82 -0.52
C ILE A 28 -1.04 11.33 -1.84
N GLY A 29 -1.74 12.21 -2.54
CA GLY A 29 -1.29 12.68 -3.83
C GLY A 29 -2.00 13.91 -4.36
N ARG A 30 -1.34 14.51 -5.37
CA ARG A 30 -1.86 15.59 -6.19
C ARG A 30 -1.27 15.47 -7.58
N GLY A 31 -2.13 15.40 -8.60
CA GLY A 31 -1.69 15.32 -10.00
C GLY A 31 -0.81 14.11 -10.30
N GLY A 32 -1.03 12.96 -9.63
CA GLY A 32 -0.22 11.75 -9.78
C GLY A 32 1.10 11.76 -9.03
N LEU A 33 1.41 12.81 -8.27
CA LEU A 33 2.65 12.96 -7.51
C LEU A 33 2.37 13.03 -6.02
N MET A 34 3.35 12.63 -5.20
CA MET A 34 3.31 12.84 -3.76
C MET A 34 3.61 14.32 -3.45
N PRO A 35 2.87 14.95 -2.52
CA PRO A 35 3.06 16.36 -2.19
C PRO A 35 4.35 16.69 -1.42
N TRP A 36 5.16 15.68 -1.10
CA TRP A 36 6.40 15.81 -0.31
C TRP A 36 7.49 14.91 -0.88
N HIS A 37 8.73 15.25 -0.52
CA HIS A 37 9.90 14.43 -0.82
C HIS A 37 10.60 14.07 0.49
N LEU A 38 10.51 12.80 0.87
CA LEU A 38 11.04 12.26 2.13
C LEU A 38 11.94 11.06 1.82
N PRO A 39 13.26 11.28 1.66
CA PRO A 39 14.20 10.21 1.27
C PRO A 39 14.19 9.01 2.23
N ASP A 40 14.07 9.24 3.54
CA ASP A 40 14.03 8.14 4.52
C ASP A 40 12.75 7.33 4.46
N ASP A 41 11.64 7.96 4.03
CA ASP A 41 10.38 7.23 3.77
C ASP A 41 10.51 6.34 2.53
N LEU A 42 11.13 6.82 1.47
CA LEU A 42 11.41 6.03 0.27
C LEU A 42 12.32 4.83 0.58
N LYS A 43 13.31 5.02 1.44
CA LYS A 43 14.19 3.94 1.91
C LYS A 43 13.41 2.89 2.69
N ARG A 44 12.51 3.32 3.59
CA ARG A 44 11.64 2.42 4.34
C ARG A 44 10.68 1.66 3.41
N PHE A 45 10.08 2.34 2.45
CA PHE A 45 9.22 1.73 1.44
C PHE A 45 9.95 0.59 0.72
N LYS A 46 11.18 0.82 0.30
CA LYS A 46 12.02 -0.22 -0.32
C LYS A 46 12.26 -1.40 0.62
N GLN A 47 12.59 -1.13 1.87
CA GLN A 47 12.81 -2.18 2.89
C GLN A 47 11.55 -3.03 3.13
N LEU A 48 10.37 -2.39 3.15
CA LEU A 48 9.09 -3.07 3.40
C LEU A 48 8.63 -3.90 2.19
N THR A 49 9.04 -3.57 0.98
CA THR A 49 8.53 -4.18 -0.25
C THR A 49 9.50 -5.11 -0.97
N LEU A 50 10.80 -4.94 -0.76
CA LEU A 50 11.81 -5.70 -1.50
C LEU A 50 11.63 -7.21 -1.31
N GLY A 51 11.64 -7.95 -2.43
CA GLY A 51 11.43 -9.40 -2.43
C GLY A 51 9.99 -9.85 -2.30
N LYS A 52 9.05 -8.91 -2.19
CA LYS A 52 7.61 -9.20 -2.05
C LYS A 52 6.85 -8.85 -3.34
N PRO A 53 5.72 -9.51 -3.63
CA PRO A 53 4.80 -9.02 -4.63
C PRO A 53 4.18 -7.69 -4.18
N VAL A 54 4.15 -6.72 -5.10
CA VAL A 54 3.52 -5.42 -4.87
C VAL A 54 2.31 -5.28 -5.79
N LEU A 55 1.24 -4.72 -5.24
CA LEU A 55 -0.01 -4.45 -5.98
C LEU A 55 -0.25 -2.96 -6.05
N MET A 56 -0.52 -2.48 -7.25
CA MET A 56 -0.80 -1.07 -7.54
C MET A 56 -1.92 -0.94 -8.58
N GLY A 57 -2.55 0.22 -8.62
CA GLY A 57 -3.44 0.58 -9.70
C GLY A 57 -2.67 1.08 -10.92
N ARG A 58 -3.36 1.19 -12.06
CA ARG A 58 -2.76 1.64 -13.32
C ARG A 58 -2.15 3.05 -13.23
N LYS A 59 -2.86 4.00 -12.59
CA LYS A 59 -2.37 5.37 -12.43
C LYS A 59 -1.07 5.43 -11.62
N THR A 60 -0.97 4.62 -10.57
CA THR A 60 0.25 4.50 -9.76
C THR A 60 1.38 3.89 -10.57
N ALA A 61 1.10 2.84 -11.35
CA ALA A 61 2.10 2.23 -12.23
C ALA A 61 2.65 3.24 -13.25
N LEU A 62 1.78 4.04 -13.85
CA LEU A 62 2.19 5.10 -14.79
C LEU A 62 2.98 6.21 -14.11
N ALA A 63 2.60 6.61 -12.89
CA ALA A 63 3.30 7.64 -12.11
C ALA A 63 4.72 7.18 -11.71
N ILE A 64 4.90 5.92 -11.33
CA ILE A 64 6.22 5.33 -11.05
C ILE A 64 7.05 5.26 -12.33
N GLY A 65 6.43 4.96 -13.47
CA GLY A 65 7.06 5.04 -14.80
C GLY A 65 7.89 3.82 -15.21
N LYS A 66 7.98 2.81 -14.35
CA LYS A 66 8.72 1.56 -14.59
C LYS A 66 8.33 0.49 -13.58
N PRO A 67 8.58 -0.80 -13.85
CA PRO A 67 8.46 -1.83 -12.82
C PRO A 67 9.42 -1.55 -11.66
N LEU A 68 9.00 -1.85 -10.44
CA LEU A 68 9.86 -1.78 -9.26
C LEU A 68 10.82 -2.97 -9.25
N PRO A 69 12.14 -2.75 -9.26
CA PRO A 69 13.10 -3.86 -9.32
C PRO A 69 13.10 -4.70 -8.03
N GLY A 70 13.38 -6.00 -8.17
CA GLY A 70 13.44 -6.93 -7.05
C GLY A 70 12.10 -7.30 -6.44
N ARG A 71 11.01 -6.98 -7.11
CA ARG A 71 9.63 -7.23 -6.66
C ARG A 71 8.79 -7.71 -7.83
N ARG A 72 7.85 -8.59 -7.55
CA ARG A 72 6.84 -8.96 -8.55
C ARG A 72 5.80 -7.85 -8.61
N ASN A 73 5.65 -7.23 -9.78
CA ASN A 73 4.77 -6.07 -9.97
C ASN A 73 3.41 -6.54 -10.50
N LEU A 74 2.36 -6.37 -9.69
CA LEU A 74 0.99 -6.68 -10.07
C LEU A 74 0.22 -5.36 -10.22
N VAL A 75 -0.51 -5.21 -11.33
CA VAL A 75 -1.29 -4.01 -11.63
C VAL A 75 -2.77 -4.38 -11.70
N LEU A 76 -3.56 -3.79 -10.82
CA LEU A 76 -5.02 -3.94 -10.82
C LEU A 76 -5.61 -3.02 -11.89
N THR A 77 -6.14 -3.61 -12.95
CA THR A 77 -6.66 -2.86 -14.10
C THR A 77 -7.64 -3.70 -14.91
N ARG A 78 -8.54 -3.03 -15.60
CA ARG A 78 -9.43 -3.63 -16.61
C ARG A 78 -8.80 -3.66 -18.01
N SER A 79 -7.65 -3.01 -18.18
CA SER A 79 -6.91 -3.03 -19.46
C SER A 79 -6.40 -4.42 -19.80
N ALA A 80 -6.30 -4.72 -21.09
CA ALA A 80 -5.79 -6.01 -21.58
C ALA A 80 -4.28 -6.18 -21.38
N ALA A 81 -3.54 -5.09 -21.18
CA ALA A 81 -2.09 -5.09 -21.03
C ALA A 81 -1.65 -4.21 -19.85
N ALA A 82 -0.56 -4.62 -19.21
CA ALA A 82 0.10 -3.80 -18.18
C ALA A 82 0.76 -2.57 -18.82
N PRO A 83 0.94 -1.47 -18.05
CA PRO A 83 1.60 -0.25 -18.55
C PRO A 83 3.03 -0.48 -19.04
N PHE A 84 3.77 -1.38 -18.40
CA PHE A 84 5.17 -1.65 -18.71
C PHE A 84 5.45 -3.15 -18.77
N GLU A 85 6.43 -3.52 -19.60
CA GLU A 85 6.95 -4.89 -19.65
C GLU A 85 7.51 -5.28 -18.26
N GLY A 86 7.28 -6.53 -17.85
CA GLY A 86 7.67 -7.03 -16.53
C GLY A 86 6.61 -6.86 -15.45
N GLN A 87 5.48 -6.24 -15.77
CA GLN A 87 4.32 -6.16 -14.90
C GLN A 87 3.26 -7.19 -15.32
N GLU A 88 2.48 -7.65 -14.34
CA GLU A 88 1.37 -8.58 -14.56
C GLU A 88 0.05 -7.89 -14.20
N ILE A 89 -0.97 -8.06 -15.03
CA ILE A 89 -2.30 -7.53 -14.74
C ILE A 89 -3.09 -8.51 -13.87
N VAL A 90 -3.88 -7.96 -12.96
CA VAL A 90 -4.85 -8.69 -12.14
C VAL A 90 -6.20 -7.98 -12.20
N ALA A 91 -7.28 -8.76 -12.11
CA ALA A 91 -8.64 -8.24 -12.20
C ALA A 91 -9.26 -7.94 -10.83
N SER A 92 -8.67 -8.43 -9.74
CA SER A 92 -9.22 -8.29 -8.38
C SER A 92 -8.12 -8.40 -7.33
N ILE A 93 -8.45 -7.97 -6.11
CA ILE A 93 -7.59 -8.16 -4.93
C ILE A 93 -7.38 -9.66 -4.68
N GLU A 94 -8.42 -10.46 -4.79
CA GLU A 94 -8.37 -11.92 -4.59
C GLU A 94 -7.42 -12.58 -5.59
N ALA A 95 -7.47 -12.18 -6.85
CA ALA A 95 -6.55 -12.69 -7.88
C ALA A 95 -5.09 -12.35 -7.55
N ALA A 96 -4.83 -11.15 -7.04
CA ALA A 96 -3.49 -10.73 -6.61
C ALA A 96 -3.00 -11.57 -5.42
N ILE A 97 -3.86 -11.83 -4.45
CA ILE A 97 -3.54 -12.68 -3.29
C ILE A 97 -3.18 -14.10 -3.73
N GLU A 98 -3.93 -14.67 -4.66
CA GLU A 98 -3.63 -15.99 -5.23
C GLU A 98 -2.27 -16.02 -5.92
N LEU A 99 -1.96 -15.01 -6.73
CA LEU A 99 -0.66 -14.92 -7.41
C LEU A 99 0.51 -14.75 -6.45
N ALA A 100 0.29 -14.19 -5.27
CA ALA A 100 1.31 -14.04 -4.23
C ALA A 100 1.74 -15.39 -3.63
N GLN A 101 0.98 -16.45 -3.82
CA GLN A 101 1.32 -17.84 -3.42
C GLN A 101 1.74 -17.98 -1.96
N GLY A 102 0.99 -17.35 -1.05
CA GLY A 102 1.26 -17.38 0.38
C GLY A 102 2.28 -16.33 0.87
N ALA A 103 2.93 -15.60 -0.02
CA ALA A 103 3.77 -14.47 0.36
C ALA A 103 2.90 -13.28 0.81
N GLU A 104 3.48 -12.42 1.65
CA GLU A 104 2.86 -11.15 1.99
C GLU A 104 2.69 -10.28 0.75
N LEU A 105 1.45 -9.86 0.46
CA LEU A 105 1.16 -8.95 -0.63
C LEU A 105 1.19 -7.51 -0.11
N ALA A 106 2.03 -6.66 -0.71
CA ALA A 106 2.15 -5.26 -0.36
C ALA A 106 1.36 -4.37 -1.33
N VAL A 107 0.30 -3.74 -0.85
CA VAL A 107 -0.51 -2.80 -1.63
C VAL A 107 0.09 -1.41 -1.51
N ILE A 108 0.44 -0.81 -2.64
CA ILE A 108 1.22 0.44 -2.67
C ILE A 108 0.48 1.64 -3.28
N GLY A 109 -0.79 1.48 -3.62
CA GLY A 109 -1.65 2.58 -4.06
C GLY A 109 -2.29 2.38 -5.42
N GLY A 110 -3.09 3.31 -5.88
CA GLY A 110 -3.47 4.55 -5.18
C GLY A 110 -4.72 4.41 -4.31
N GLY A 111 -5.40 5.53 -4.11
CA GLY A 111 -6.53 5.62 -3.18
C GLY A 111 -7.63 4.59 -3.41
N GLU A 112 -8.02 4.35 -4.66
CA GLU A 112 -9.03 3.33 -5.01
C GLU A 112 -8.58 1.91 -4.66
N VAL A 113 -7.31 1.59 -4.90
CA VAL A 113 -6.76 0.27 -4.62
C VAL A 113 -6.63 0.06 -3.11
N TYR A 114 -6.19 1.07 -2.35
CA TYR A 114 -6.21 1.03 -0.89
C TYR A 114 -7.62 0.78 -0.35
N ALA A 115 -8.61 1.48 -0.87
CA ALA A 115 -10.00 1.31 -0.44
C ALA A 115 -10.53 -0.10 -0.72
N LEU A 116 -10.21 -0.67 -1.87
CA LEU A 116 -10.59 -2.05 -2.22
C LEU A 116 -9.89 -3.09 -1.35
N ALA A 117 -8.64 -2.85 -0.98
CA ALA A 117 -7.82 -3.81 -0.21
C ALA A 117 -8.04 -3.72 1.30
N LEU A 118 -8.44 -2.56 1.82
CA LEU A 118 -8.56 -2.31 3.25
C LEU A 118 -9.40 -3.35 4.01
N PRO A 119 -10.56 -3.79 3.50
CA PRO A 119 -11.37 -4.81 4.21
C PRO A 119 -10.63 -6.14 4.45
N ALA A 120 -9.72 -6.52 3.57
CA ALA A 120 -8.92 -7.75 3.67
C ALA A 120 -7.53 -7.52 4.29
N ALA A 121 -7.15 -6.29 4.53
CA ALA A 121 -5.81 -5.95 5.04
C ALA A 121 -5.60 -6.47 6.46
N THR A 122 -4.42 -7.01 6.70
CA THR A 122 -3.97 -7.50 8.00
C THR A 122 -3.01 -6.55 8.68
N HIS A 123 -2.28 -5.75 7.89
CA HIS A 123 -1.25 -4.82 8.36
C HIS A 123 -1.38 -3.48 7.63
N LEU A 124 -1.11 -2.39 8.36
CA LEU A 124 -0.92 -1.06 7.79
C LEU A 124 0.46 -0.57 8.19
N HIS A 125 1.23 -0.11 7.21
CA HIS A 125 2.48 0.60 7.43
C HIS A 125 2.31 2.02 6.92
N LEU A 126 1.97 2.94 7.84
CA LEU A 126 1.65 4.31 7.49
C LEU A 126 2.77 5.24 7.91
N THR A 127 3.10 6.19 7.04
CA THR A 127 3.96 7.32 7.35
C THR A 127 3.09 8.55 7.44
N TRP A 128 2.87 9.03 8.66
CA TRP A 128 2.12 10.25 8.92
C TRP A 128 3.03 11.45 8.75
N VAL A 129 2.81 12.22 7.69
CA VAL A 129 3.58 13.43 7.40
C VAL A 129 2.90 14.62 8.08
N ASP A 130 3.67 15.39 8.85
CA ASP A 130 3.15 16.52 9.62
C ASP A 130 2.97 17.75 8.72
N THR A 131 1.97 17.68 7.85
CA THR A 131 1.57 18.74 6.95
C THR A 131 0.11 18.55 6.53
N ALA A 132 -0.44 19.55 5.86
CA ALA A 132 -1.68 19.47 5.12
C ALA A 132 -1.41 19.88 3.67
N ALA A 133 -1.47 18.94 2.75
CA ALA A 133 -1.20 19.19 1.34
C ALA A 133 -2.20 20.22 0.75
N GLU A 134 -1.73 21.08 -0.13
CA GLU A 134 -2.58 22.01 -0.85
C GLU A 134 -3.28 21.29 -2.02
N ASN A 135 -4.60 21.44 -2.10
CA ASN A 135 -5.43 20.90 -3.18
C ASN A 135 -5.12 19.43 -3.52
N PRO A 136 -5.12 18.51 -2.53
CA PRO A 136 -4.91 17.11 -2.81
C PRO A 136 -6.07 16.54 -3.62
N ASP A 137 -5.80 15.57 -4.49
CA ASP A 137 -6.81 14.88 -5.29
C ASP A 137 -6.85 13.36 -5.06
N ALA A 138 -5.94 12.83 -4.25
CA ALA A 138 -5.91 11.42 -3.90
C ALA A 138 -5.79 11.25 -2.38
N PHE A 139 -6.54 10.29 -1.84
CA PHE A 139 -6.65 10.07 -0.40
C PHE A 139 -6.53 8.59 -0.05
N PHE A 140 -5.93 8.33 1.11
CA PHE A 140 -6.04 7.04 1.78
C PHE A 140 -7.47 6.91 2.34
N PRO A 141 -8.07 5.71 2.30
CA PRO A 141 -9.42 5.53 2.84
C PRO A 141 -9.46 5.74 4.35
N ARG A 142 -10.59 6.23 4.84
CA ARG A 142 -10.83 6.32 6.28
C ARG A 142 -10.89 4.91 6.87
N PHE A 143 -10.29 4.73 8.03
CA PHE A 143 -10.32 3.47 8.74
C PHE A 143 -10.61 3.69 10.23
N ASP A 144 -11.24 2.70 10.84
CA ASP A 144 -11.58 2.73 12.26
C ASP A 144 -10.37 2.28 13.07
N VAL A 145 -9.70 3.24 13.72
CA VAL A 145 -8.48 3.01 14.51
C VAL A 145 -8.70 1.97 15.62
N SER A 146 -9.95 1.85 16.13
CA SER A 146 -10.27 0.86 17.18
C SER A 146 -10.16 -0.59 16.71
N GLN A 147 -10.19 -0.82 15.39
CA GLN A 147 -10.02 -2.15 14.80
C GLN A 147 -8.55 -2.54 14.61
N TRP A 148 -7.63 -1.65 14.93
CA TRP A 148 -6.20 -1.84 14.68
C TRP A 148 -5.41 -1.67 15.97
N SER A 149 -4.36 -2.47 16.14
CA SER A 149 -3.37 -2.33 17.21
C SER A 149 -2.10 -1.72 16.66
N GLU A 150 -1.65 -0.64 17.27
CA GLU A 150 -0.35 -0.04 16.95
C GLU A 150 0.76 -0.92 17.53
N THR A 151 1.69 -1.37 16.68
CA THR A 151 2.79 -2.26 17.08
C THR A 151 4.14 -1.57 17.11
N ALA A 152 4.30 -0.47 16.37
CA ALA A 152 5.53 0.32 16.36
C ALA A 152 5.23 1.76 15.98
N ARG A 153 6.02 2.68 16.53
CA ARG A 153 5.94 4.11 16.25
C ARG A 153 7.34 4.73 16.33
N LEU A 154 7.76 5.42 15.27
CA LEU A 154 9.04 6.12 15.23
C LEU A 154 8.86 7.46 14.54
N THR A 155 9.14 8.55 15.27
CA THR A 155 9.08 9.91 14.72
C THR A 155 10.44 10.35 14.21
N HIS A 156 10.46 10.91 13.01
CA HIS A 156 11.62 11.53 12.40
C HIS A 156 11.43 13.04 12.37
N PRO A 157 12.34 13.83 12.97
CA PRO A 157 12.22 15.29 12.96
C PRO A 157 12.54 15.89 11.59
N VAL A 158 12.16 17.16 11.41
CA VAL A 158 12.64 17.99 10.30
C VAL A 158 14.17 18.03 10.32
N ASP A 159 14.78 17.92 9.16
CA ASP A 159 16.23 18.04 8.98
C ASP A 159 16.58 18.64 7.62
N ALA A 160 17.87 18.67 7.28
CA ALA A 160 18.34 19.26 6.02
C ALA A 160 17.81 18.55 4.75
N ARG A 161 17.35 17.31 4.88
CA ARG A 161 16.83 16.48 3.78
C ARG A 161 15.31 16.33 3.80
N HIS A 162 14.67 16.72 4.91
CA HIS A 162 13.24 16.53 5.15
C HIS A 162 12.61 17.83 5.65
N GLU A 163 11.78 18.42 4.78
CA GLU A 163 11.06 19.66 5.07
C GLU A 163 10.01 19.49 6.17
N PHE A 164 9.42 18.29 6.27
CA PHE A 164 8.40 17.96 7.27
C PHE A 164 8.91 16.90 8.23
N SER A 165 8.46 16.96 9.48
CA SER A 165 8.56 15.81 10.37
C SER A 165 7.54 14.75 9.93
N PHE A 166 7.83 13.50 10.23
CA PHE A 166 6.94 12.38 9.91
C PHE A 166 7.11 11.26 10.93
N THR A 167 6.07 10.44 11.03
CA THR A 167 6.03 9.34 12.00
C THR A 167 5.68 8.05 11.27
N PHE A 168 6.57 7.07 11.37
CA PHE A 168 6.27 5.70 10.94
C PHE A 168 5.41 5.03 11.99
N VAL A 169 4.26 4.52 11.60
CA VAL A 169 3.37 3.77 12.50
C VAL A 169 2.97 2.45 11.82
N ASP A 170 3.22 1.35 12.51
CA ASP A 170 2.81 0.03 12.07
C ASP A 170 1.59 -0.41 12.87
N TYR A 171 0.59 -0.95 12.15
CA TYR A 171 -0.65 -1.45 12.72
C TYR A 171 -0.88 -2.89 12.31
N VAL A 172 -1.47 -3.66 13.20
CA VAL A 172 -1.99 -5.00 12.94
C VAL A 172 -3.48 -5.00 13.24
N ARG A 173 -4.27 -5.62 12.36
CA ARG A 173 -5.71 -5.72 12.60
C ARG A 173 -5.99 -6.53 13.86
N ARG A 174 -6.83 -6.00 14.73
CA ARG A 174 -7.30 -6.72 15.90
C ARG A 174 -8.13 -7.94 15.47
N LYS A 175 -7.97 -9.04 16.19
CA LYS A 175 -8.81 -10.21 15.97
C LYS A 175 -10.27 -9.84 16.29
N ARG A 176 -11.19 -10.25 15.42
CA ARG A 176 -12.62 -10.15 15.68
C ARG A 176 -13.00 -11.26 16.67
N ASP A 177 -13.60 -10.85 17.75
CA ASP A 177 -14.23 -11.80 18.70
C ASP A 177 -15.47 -12.44 18.07
#